data_7c123d590da19a232dfb4b83deba9e8f
#
_entry.id   7c123d590da19a232dfb4b83deba9e8f
#
_cell.length_a   1.000
_cell.length_b   1.000
_cell.length_c   1.000
_cell.angle_alpha   90.00
_cell.angle_beta   90.00
_cell.angle_gamma   90.00
#
_symmetry.space_group_name_H-M   'P 1'
#
loop_
_entity.id
_entity.type
_entity.pdbx_description
1 polymer ?
#
loop_
_entity_poly.entity_id
_entity_poly.type
_entity_poly.pdbx_seq_one_letter_code
_entity_poly.pdbx_strand_id
1 'polypeptide(L)'
;MYHLIALLIGFFVDLLLGDPHSIPHPVVWIGKLISAAEKLVRRLFPKTVRGENIAGGVLWVIVVLVSTAVPALLLYAAYRFHPAAGLVLESIMCWQILATRSLRDESMKVYAALKKGVPEEYRCAVSMIVGRDTAELDDLAVTRAAVETVAENASDGVIAPMLFLALGGAPLGFFYKAANTMDSMLGYIEMPYKNIGLVPAKMDDVLNYIPARLSALLMLAAGALLGMDAKNGWRIWRRDRRNHASPNSAQTESVCAGLLGVRLAGDAYYHGELHKKPYIGDALREIEYEDIPRAGRLLYATAALSLVLFGAVRFLLVM
;
A
#
# COMPACT_ATOMS: atom_id res chain seq x y z
N MET A 1 13.29 -9.46 -20.78
CA MET A 1 12.41 -10.64 -20.65
C MET A 1 12.43 -11.23 -19.23
N TYR A 2 13.60 -11.46 -18.59
CA TYR A 2 13.65 -12.07 -17.24
C TYR A 2 12.83 -11.35 -16.18
N HIS A 3 12.87 -10.02 -16.10
CA HIS A 3 12.06 -9.25 -15.14
C HIS A 3 10.56 -9.47 -15.29
N LEU A 4 10.06 -9.64 -16.52
CA LEU A 4 8.65 -9.95 -16.76
C LEU A 4 8.29 -11.35 -16.23
N ILE A 5 9.14 -12.34 -16.52
CA ILE A 5 8.93 -13.71 -16.02
C ILE A 5 9.00 -13.74 -14.49
N ALA A 6 9.97 -13.03 -13.89
CA ALA A 6 10.10 -12.93 -12.46
C ALA A 6 8.88 -12.27 -11.80
N LEU A 7 8.35 -11.20 -12.41
CA LEU A 7 7.12 -10.53 -11.93
C LEU A 7 5.92 -11.49 -11.99
N LEU A 8 5.74 -12.22 -13.10
CA LEU A 8 4.65 -13.20 -13.24
C LEU A 8 4.76 -14.29 -12.17
N ILE A 9 5.94 -14.91 -12.02
CA ILE A 9 6.17 -15.94 -11.00
C ILE A 9 5.93 -15.36 -9.60
N GLY A 10 6.52 -14.19 -9.29
CA GLY A 10 6.37 -13.54 -7.98
C GLY A 10 4.92 -13.22 -7.62
N PHE A 11 4.14 -12.72 -8.58
CA PHE A 11 2.71 -12.48 -8.38
C PHE A 11 1.92 -13.76 -8.08
N PHE A 12 2.14 -14.84 -8.84
CA PHE A 12 1.46 -16.10 -8.55
C PHE A 12 1.90 -16.70 -7.21
N VAL A 13 3.16 -16.55 -6.83
CA VAL A 13 3.64 -16.98 -5.51
C VAL A 13 3.00 -16.13 -4.40
N ASP A 14 2.84 -14.81 -4.57
CA ASP A 14 2.10 -13.95 -3.62
C ASP A 14 0.66 -14.45 -3.46
N LEU A 15 -0.05 -14.74 -4.56
CA LEU A 15 -1.42 -15.26 -4.48
C LEU A 15 -1.52 -16.62 -3.77
N LEU A 16 -0.49 -17.46 -3.86
CA LEU A 16 -0.48 -18.81 -3.27
C LEU A 16 -0.03 -18.82 -1.81
N LEU A 17 0.99 -18.05 -1.46
CA LEU A 17 1.64 -18.10 -0.15
C LEU A 17 1.30 -16.89 0.74
N GLY A 18 1.09 -15.70 0.16
CA GLY A 18 1.06 -14.43 0.91
C GLY A 18 2.40 -14.18 1.62
N ASP A 19 2.36 -13.62 2.83
CA ASP A 19 3.55 -13.33 3.65
C ASP A 19 3.56 -14.21 4.91
N PRO A 20 4.08 -15.45 4.84
CA PRO A 20 4.16 -16.30 6.01
C PRO A 20 5.08 -15.71 7.08
N HIS A 21 4.61 -15.59 8.30
CA HIS A 21 5.39 -15.03 9.43
C HIS A 21 6.71 -15.78 9.72
N SER A 22 6.84 -17.03 9.25
CA SER A 22 8.06 -17.84 9.39
C SER A 22 9.20 -17.44 8.46
N ILE A 23 8.92 -16.66 7.42
CA ILE A 23 9.91 -16.22 6.41
C ILE A 23 10.32 -14.77 6.72
N PRO A 24 11.63 -14.49 6.85
CA PRO A 24 12.10 -13.13 7.03
C PRO A 24 11.63 -12.21 5.89
N HIS A 25 10.92 -11.13 6.22
CA HIS A 25 10.37 -10.21 5.22
C HIS A 25 11.28 -8.99 5.05
N PRO A 26 11.63 -8.58 3.81
CA PRO A 26 12.52 -7.45 3.54
C PRO A 26 12.07 -6.13 4.18
N VAL A 27 10.76 -5.90 4.31
CA VAL A 27 10.20 -4.70 4.97
C VAL A 27 10.71 -4.57 6.41
N VAL A 28 10.93 -5.68 7.13
CA VAL A 28 11.50 -5.65 8.48
C VAL A 28 12.93 -5.12 8.45
N TRP A 29 13.71 -5.50 7.45
CA TRP A 29 15.09 -4.99 7.30
C TRP A 29 15.11 -3.53 6.86
N ILE A 30 14.21 -3.15 5.95
CA ILE A 30 14.00 -1.73 5.57
C ILE A 30 13.61 -0.92 6.81
N GLY A 31 12.67 -1.38 7.64
CA GLY A 31 12.28 -0.72 8.87
C GLY A 31 13.43 -0.55 9.88
N LYS A 32 14.28 -1.59 10.03
CA LYS A 32 15.50 -1.48 10.85
C LYS A 32 16.49 -0.46 10.28
N LEU A 33 16.66 -0.43 8.95
CA LEU A 33 17.51 0.54 8.27
C LEU A 33 16.98 1.97 8.49
N ILE A 34 15.67 2.18 8.35
CA ILE A 34 15.02 3.48 8.63
C ILE A 34 15.30 3.92 10.06
N SER A 35 15.07 3.05 11.05
CA SER A 35 15.31 3.37 12.46
C SER A 35 16.79 3.66 12.78
N ALA A 36 17.70 2.94 12.13
CA ALA A 36 19.14 3.19 12.29
C ALA A 36 19.56 4.52 11.65
N ALA A 37 19.08 4.79 10.43
CA ALA A 37 19.35 6.03 9.72
C ALA A 37 18.72 7.23 10.45
N GLU A 38 17.51 7.11 10.99
CA GLU A 38 16.87 8.14 11.81
C GLU A 38 17.72 8.51 13.03
N LYS A 39 18.17 7.51 13.79
CA LYS A 39 19.05 7.72 14.94
C LYS A 39 20.35 8.43 14.54
N LEU A 40 20.92 8.09 13.40
CA LEU A 40 22.15 8.71 12.88
C LEU A 40 21.89 10.17 12.52
N VAL A 41 20.90 10.47 11.70
CA VAL A 41 20.67 11.86 11.23
C VAL A 41 20.21 12.76 12.36
N ARG A 42 19.43 12.26 13.36
CA ARG A 42 19.07 13.03 14.55
C ARG A 42 20.27 13.41 15.44
N ARG A 43 21.38 12.69 15.32
CA ARG A 43 22.66 13.05 16.02
C ARG A 43 23.49 14.05 15.24
N LEU A 44 23.42 14.01 13.91
CA LEU A 44 24.27 14.82 13.03
C LEU A 44 23.68 16.19 12.71
N PHE A 45 22.36 16.33 12.74
CA PHE A 45 21.67 17.57 12.37
C PHE A 45 21.06 18.28 13.58
N PRO A 46 21.03 19.64 13.56
CA PRO A 46 20.47 20.41 14.66
C PRO A 46 18.95 20.20 14.78
N LYS A 47 18.44 20.24 16.01
CA LYS A 47 17.00 20.14 16.34
C LYS A 47 16.25 21.45 16.04
N THR A 48 16.35 21.91 14.81
CA THR A 48 15.60 23.05 14.27
C THR A 48 14.72 22.54 13.13
N VAL A 49 13.63 23.24 12.82
CA VAL A 49 12.72 22.85 11.71
C VAL A 49 13.51 22.61 10.40
N ARG A 50 14.42 23.53 10.05
CA ARG A 50 15.26 23.39 8.85
C ARG A 50 16.24 22.21 8.95
N GLY A 51 16.85 22.02 10.12
CA GLY A 51 17.80 20.93 10.36
C GLY A 51 17.12 19.56 10.26
N GLU A 52 15.94 19.41 10.87
CA GLU A 52 15.16 18.18 10.79
C GLU A 52 14.65 17.88 9.38
N ASN A 53 14.22 18.91 8.62
CA ASN A 53 13.82 18.72 7.20
C ASN A 53 15.00 18.24 6.35
N ILE A 54 16.19 18.81 6.53
CA ILE A 54 17.41 18.34 5.82
C ILE A 54 17.76 16.92 6.26
N ALA A 55 17.69 16.63 7.57
CA ALA A 55 17.90 15.29 8.11
C ALA A 55 16.95 14.26 7.47
N GLY A 56 15.66 14.61 7.32
CA GLY A 56 14.66 13.79 6.63
C GLY A 56 15.01 13.52 5.17
N GLY A 57 15.52 14.52 4.45
CA GLY A 57 16.00 14.35 3.08
C GLY A 57 17.21 13.44 2.98
N VAL A 58 18.21 13.61 3.85
CA VAL A 58 19.40 12.74 3.92
C VAL A 58 18.99 11.31 4.29
N LEU A 59 18.11 11.15 5.27
CA LEU A 59 17.56 9.85 5.65
C LEU A 59 16.89 9.16 4.45
N TRP A 60 16.04 9.88 3.73
CA TRP A 60 15.36 9.34 2.55
C TRP A 60 16.37 8.84 1.50
N VAL A 61 17.39 9.65 1.19
CA VAL A 61 18.43 9.26 0.22
C VAL A 61 19.19 8.01 0.68
N ILE A 62 19.62 7.94 1.93
CA ILE A 62 20.34 6.79 2.47
C ILE A 62 19.51 5.51 2.35
N VAL A 63 18.27 5.55 2.84
CA VAL A 63 17.40 4.38 2.89
C VAL A 63 17.04 3.89 1.49
N VAL A 64 16.69 4.81 0.60
CA VAL A 64 16.35 4.46 -0.79
C VAL A 64 17.55 3.90 -1.55
N LEU A 65 18.73 4.53 -1.44
CA LEU A 65 19.95 4.05 -2.11
C LEU A 65 20.31 2.65 -1.63
N VAL A 66 20.35 2.40 -0.32
CA VAL A 66 20.70 1.08 0.23
C VAL A 66 19.68 0.04 -0.18
N SER A 67 18.38 0.35 -0.03
CA SER A 67 17.29 -0.59 -0.36
C SER A 67 17.20 -0.90 -1.86
N THR A 68 17.74 -0.06 -2.72
CA THR A 68 17.81 -0.30 -4.17
C THR A 68 19.11 -0.99 -4.57
N ALA A 69 20.24 -0.51 -4.05
CA ALA A 69 21.57 -1.00 -4.45
C ALA A 69 21.83 -2.42 -3.99
N VAL A 70 21.40 -2.80 -2.76
CA VAL A 70 21.62 -4.15 -2.24
C VAL A 70 20.91 -5.21 -3.10
N PRO A 71 19.61 -5.11 -3.38
CA PRO A 71 18.93 -6.03 -4.30
C PRO A 71 19.54 -6.02 -5.71
N ALA A 72 19.92 -4.85 -6.23
CA ALA A 72 20.55 -4.75 -7.55
C ALA A 72 21.89 -5.50 -7.63
N LEU A 73 22.73 -5.36 -6.61
CA LEU A 73 24.02 -6.05 -6.53
C LEU A 73 23.84 -7.56 -6.37
N LEU A 74 22.89 -8.00 -5.53
CA LEU A 74 22.59 -9.42 -5.35
C LEU A 74 22.08 -10.03 -6.65
N LEU A 75 21.19 -9.36 -7.37
CA LEU A 75 20.70 -9.82 -8.66
C LEU A 75 21.80 -9.83 -9.72
N TYR A 76 22.63 -8.79 -9.78
CA TYR A 76 23.77 -8.76 -10.68
C TYR A 76 24.67 -9.97 -10.46
N ALA A 77 25.03 -10.27 -9.21
CA ALA A 77 25.86 -11.43 -8.89
C ALA A 77 25.15 -12.75 -9.25
N ALA A 78 23.86 -12.89 -8.95
CA ALA A 78 23.08 -14.09 -9.25
C ALA A 78 22.95 -14.34 -10.76
N TYR A 79 22.63 -13.30 -11.56
CA TYR A 79 22.58 -13.42 -13.02
C TYR A 79 23.96 -13.66 -13.66
N ARG A 80 25.05 -13.14 -13.05
CA ARG A 80 26.41 -13.45 -13.50
C ARG A 80 26.83 -14.88 -13.19
N PHE A 81 26.32 -15.46 -12.10
CA PHE A 81 26.56 -16.84 -11.74
C PHE A 81 25.79 -17.79 -12.68
N HIS A 82 24.47 -17.62 -12.78
CA HIS A 82 23.62 -18.40 -13.69
C HIS A 82 22.28 -17.69 -13.93
N PRO A 83 21.78 -17.63 -15.18
CA PRO A 83 20.48 -16.97 -15.48
C PRO A 83 19.31 -17.50 -14.66
N ALA A 84 19.24 -18.81 -14.42
CA ALA A 84 18.19 -19.39 -13.58
C ALA A 84 18.29 -18.97 -12.11
N ALA A 85 19.50 -18.83 -11.56
CA ALA A 85 19.69 -18.35 -10.20
C ALA A 85 19.21 -16.89 -10.04
N GLY A 86 19.54 -16.05 -11.04
CA GLY A 86 19.03 -14.67 -11.11
C GLY A 86 17.50 -14.64 -11.17
N LEU A 87 16.89 -15.45 -12.04
CA LEU A 87 15.43 -15.51 -12.20
C LEU A 87 14.74 -15.96 -10.91
N VAL A 88 15.23 -17.01 -10.25
CA VAL A 88 14.67 -17.50 -8.97
C VAL A 88 14.76 -16.43 -7.90
N LEU A 89 15.93 -15.80 -7.73
CA LEU A 89 16.12 -14.74 -6.73
C LEU A 89 15.20 -13.54 -7.01
N GLU A 90 15.12 -13.11 -8.26
CA GLU A 90 14.25 -11.98 -8.62
C GLU A 90 12.78 -12.31 -8.44
N SER A 91 12.34 -13.54 -8.74
CA SER A 91 10.97 -13.99 -8.49
C SER A 91 10.61 -13.98 -7.00
N ILE A 92 11.52 -14.40 -6.14
CA ILE A 92 11.37 -14.30 -4.68
C ILE A 92 11.27 -12.84 -4.24
N MET A 93 12.13 -11.97 -4.75
CA MET A 93 12.08 -10.53 -4.47
C MET A 93 10.78 -9.89 -4.94
N CYS A 94 10.28 -10.24 -6.14
CA CYS A 94 8.99 -9.75 -6.64
C CYS A 94 7.83 -10.20 -5.75
N TRP A 95 7.82 -11.46 -5.32
CA TRP A 95 6.85 -11.99 -4.36
C TRP A 95 6.82 -11.19 -3.07
N GLN A 96 7.98 -10.97 -2.43
CA GLN A 96 8.09 -10.29 -1.14
C GLN A 96 7.81 -8.77 -1.20
N ILE A 97 7.68 -8.18 -2.39
CA ILE A 97 7.31 -6.78 -2.58
C ILE A 97 5.80 -6.61 -2.66
N LEU A 98 5.09 -7.58 -3.25
CA LEU A 98 3.64 -7.57 -3.41
C LEU A 98 2.95 -8.04 -2.13
N ALA A 99 1.76 -7.53 -1.86
CA ALA A 99 1.01 -7.83 -0.65
C ALA A 99 -0.47 -8.18 -0.95
N THR A 100 -0.75 -8.77 -2.12
CA THR A 100 -2.13 -8.99 -2.58
C THR A 100 -2.88 -9.95 -1.67
N ARG A 101 -2.29 -11.11 -1.38
CA ARG A 101 -2.91 -12.10 -0.51
C ARG A 101 -2.91 -11.67 0.95
N SER A 102 -1.80 -11.13 1.43
CA SER A 102 -1.68 -10.71 2.83
C SER A 102 -2.71 -9.64 3.18
N LEU A 103 -2.92 -8.65 2.31
CA LEU A 103 -3.92 -7.61 2.51
C LEU A 103 -5.34 -8.21 2.60
N ARG A 104 -5.67 -9.14 1.73
CA ARG A 104 -6.94 -9.87 1.81
C ARG A 104 -7.05 -10.70 3.08
N ASP A 105 -6.04 -11.48 3.41
CA ASP A 105 -6.10 -12.41 4.54
C ASP A 105 -6.19 -11.65 5.86
N GLU A 106 -5.48 -10.55 6.03
CA GLU A 106 -5.59 -9.69 7.21
C GLU A 106 -6.98 -9.03 7.30
N SER A 107 -7.54 -8.53 6.20
CA SER A 107 -8.90 -7.98 6.20
C SER A 107 -9.96 -9.06 6.49
N MET A 108 -9.76 -10.30 6.04
CA MET A 108 -10.65 -11.41 6.34
C MET A 108 -10.60 -11.86 7.80
N LYS A 109 -9.50 -11.63 8.53
CA LYS A 109 -9.47 -11.81 10.00
C LYS A 109 -10.41 -10.84 10.69
N VAL A 110 -10.46 -9.56 10.24
CA VAL A 110 -11.43 -8.58 10.75
C VAL A 110 -12.86 -9.04 10.48
N TYR A 111 -13.15 -9.49 9.25
CA TYR A 111 -14.46 -10.03 8.89
C TYR A 111 -14.86 -11.22 9.80
N ALA A 112 -13.95 -12.16 10.01
CA ALA A 112 -14.20 -13.31 10.88
C ALA A 112 -14.46 -12.91 12.35
N ALA A 113 -13.73 -11.92 12.85
CA ALA A 113 -13.92 -11.39 14.20
C ALA A 113 -15.27 -10.65 14.34
N LEU A 114 -15.67 -9.86 13.34
CA LEU A 114 -17.00 -9.20 13.29
C LEU A 114 -18.14 -10.22 13.31
N LYS A 115 -18.02 -11.33 12.58
CA LYS A 115 -19.02 -12.41 12.59
C LYS A 115 -19.18 -13.12 13.93
N LYS A 116 -18.18 -13.07 14.80
CA LYS A 116 -18.29 -13.59 16.19
C LYS A 116 -19.06 -12.62 17.10
N GLY A 117 -19.09 -11.32 16.77
CA GLY A 117 -19.81 -10.30 17.53
C GLY A 117 -19.16 -9.90 18.85
N VAL A 118 -17.86 -10.21 19.07
CA VAL A 118 -17.11 -9.84 20.26
C VAL A 118 -16.30 -8.57 20.02
N PRO A 119 -16.67 -7.42 20.67
CA PRO A 119 -16.06 -6.12 20.41
C PRO A 119 -14.55 -6.10 20.55
N GLU A 120 -13.99 -6.73 21.56
CA GLU A 120 -12.56 -6.78 21.81
C GLU A 120 -11.82 -7.50 20.68
N GLU A 121 -12.39 -8.58 20.12
CA GLU A 121 -11.76 -9.37 19.07
C GLU A 121 -11.71 -8.57 17.74
N TYR A 122 -12.81 -7.95 17.32
CA TYR A 122 -12.81 -7.23 16.06
C TYR A 122 -12.06 -5.90 16.14
N ARG A 123 -12.03 -5.22 17.30
CA ARG A 123 -11.19 -4.04 17.54
C ARG A 123 -9.71 -4.39 17.51
N CYS A 124 -9.32 -5.50 18.13
CA CYS A 124 -7.96 -6.02 18.07
C CYS A 124 -7.57 -6.40 16.62
N ALA A 125 -8.45 -7.09 15.89
CA ALA A 125 -8.16 -7.49 14.51
C ALA A 125 -7.96 -6.27 13.60
N VAL A 126 -8.81 -5.24 13.69
CA VAL A 126 -8.68 -4.05 12.85
C VAL A 126 -7.49 -3.19 13.24
N SER A 127 -7.08 -3.15 14.53
CA SER A 127 -5.90 -2.40 14.97
C SER A 127 -4.59 -2.89 14.35
N MET A 128 -4.57 -4.12 13.83
CA MET A 128 -3.41 -4.69 13.14
C MET A 128 -3.22 -4.15 11.72
N ILE A 129 -4.26 -3.51 11.15
CA ILE A 129 -4.25 -3.06 9.75
C ILE A 129 -4.54 -1.56 9.58
N VAL A 130 -4.86 -0.83 10.66
CA VAL A 130 -5.12 0.62 10.62
C VAL A 130 -4.21 1.37 11.57
N GLY A 131 -3.91 2.63 11.26
CA GLY A 131 -3.10 3.51 12.11
C GLY A 131 -3.91 4.40 13.08
N ARG A 132 -5.25 4.27 13.09
CA ARG A 132 -6.13 5.06 13.97
C ARG A 132 -6.43 4.32 15.28
N ASP A 133 -6.94 5.05 16.28
CA ASP A 133 -7.42 4.46 17.53
C ASP A 133 -8.65 3.60 17.26
N THR A 134 -8.66 2.37 17.80
CA THR A 134 -9.71 1.38 17.52
C THR A 134 -10.53 0.99 18.75
N ALA A 135 -10.14 1.43 19.96
CA ALA A 135 -10.72 0.97 21.23
C ALA A 135 -12.22 1.26 21.37
N GLU A 136 -12.71 2.35 20.76
CA GLU A 136 -14.10 2.79 20.86
C GLU A 136 -14.90 2.59 19.56
N LEU A 137 -14.32 1.93 18.54
CA LEU A 137 -15.05 1.72 17.29
C LEU A 137 -16.17 0.70 17.47
N ASP A 138 -17.35 1.01 16.93
CA ASP A 138 -18.42 0.03 16.73
C ASP A 138 -18.11 -0.89 15.54
N ASP A 139 -18.93 -1.89 15.34
CA ASP A 139 -18.75 -2.90 14.29
C ASP A 139 -18.83 -2.31 12.87
N LEU A 140 -19.70 -1.31 12.63
CA LEU A 140 -19.81 -0.64 11.34
C LEU A 140 -18.60 0.27 11.07
N ALA A 141 -18.07 0.95 12.10
CA ALA A 141 -16.85 1.73 11.99
C ALA A 141 -15.62 0.85 11.73
N VAL A 142 -15.54 -0.32 12.39
CA VAL A 142 -14.50 -1.34 12.13
C VAL A 142 -14.60 -1.86 10.69
N THR A 143 -15.82 -2.16 10.23
CA THR A 143 -16.06 -2.59 8.84
C THR A 143 -15.59 -1.54 7.84
N ARG A 144 -15.96 -0.28 8.08
CA ARG A 144 -15.56 0.86 7.25
C ARG A 144 -14.03 0.99 7.20
N ALA A 145 -13.37 0.95 8.35
CA ALA A 145 -11.93 1.03 8.45
C ALA A 145 -11.21 -0.10 7.70
N ALA A 146 -11.72 -1.33 7.76
CA ALA A 146 -11.18 -2.46 7.02
C ALA A 146 -11.35 -2.30 5.50
N VAL A 147 -12.52 -1.84 5.02
CA VAL A 147 -12.76 -1.56 3.60
C VAL A 147 -11.87 -0.43 3.07
N GLU A 148 -11.71 0.66 3.85
CA GLU A 148 -10.79 1.76 3.55
C GLU A 148 -9.37 1.24 3.37
N THR A 149 -8.87 0.46 4.33
CA THR A 149 -7.52 -0.11 4.28
C THR A 149 -7.30 -0.97 3.04
N VAL A 150 -8.26 -1.82 2.67
CA VAL A 150 -8.17 -2.63 1.45
C VAL A 150 -8.15 -1.74 0.20
N ALA A 151 -8.99 -0.70 0.15
CA ALA A 151 -9.07 0.20 -0.99
C ALA A 151 -7.80 1.03 -1.18
N GLU A 152 -7.25 1.62 -0.11
CA GLU A 152 -6.00 2.39 -0.12
C GLU A 152 -4.80 1.50 -0.48
N ASN A 153 -4.62 0.40 0.24
CA ASN A 153 -3.48 -0.50 0.04
C ASN A 153 -3.58 -1.34 -1.24
N ALA A 154 -4.71 -1.40 -1.92
CA ALA A 154 -4.77 -1.89 -3.29
C ALA A 154 -3.83 -1.10 -4.21
N SER A 155 -3.75 0.24 -4.03
CA SER A 155 -2.74 1.06 -4.71
C SER A 155 -1.35 0.80 -4.14
N ASP A 156 -1.13 1.10 -2.87
CA ASP A 156 0.19 1.29 -2.28
C ASP A 156 0.89 -0.04 -1.95
N GLY A 157 0.13 -1.08 -1.68
CA GLY A 157 0.64 -2.42 -1.37
C GLY A 157 0.74 -3.37 -2.57
N VAL A 158 0.02 -3.08 -3.68
CA VAL A 158 -0.10 -4.02 -4.79
C VAL A 158 0.19 -3.36 -6.14
N ILE A 159 -0.60 -2.36 -6.56
CA ILE A 159 -0.54 -1.87 -7.94
C ILE A 159 0.66 -0.97 -8.18
N ALA A 160 0.95 -0.06 -7.24
CA ALA A 160 2.14 0.79 -7.34
C ALA A 160 3.44 -0.04 -7.33
N PRO A 161 3.68 -0.94 -6.34
CA PRO A 161 4.88 -1.78 -6.40
C PRO A 161 4.92 -2.64 -7.66
N MET A 162 3.80 -3.16 -8.16
CA MET A 162 3.75 -3.93 -9.41
C MET A 162 4.18 -3.08 -10.62
N LEU A 163 3.78 -1.81 -10.69
CA LEU A 163 4.22 -0.89 -11.73
C LEU A 163 5.74 -0.69 -11.69
N PHE A 164 6.31 -0.43 -10.50
CA PHE A 164 7.76 -0.26 -10.34
C PHE A 164 8.53 -1.55 -10.67
N LEU A 165 8.00 -2.73 -10.30
CA LEU A 165 8.54 -4.03 -10.70
C LEU A 165 8.53 -4.21 -12.22
N ALA A 166 7.45 -3.84 -12.89
CA ALA A 166 7.35 -3.93 -14.35
C ALA A 166 8.32 -2.96 -15.05
N LEU A 167 8.58 -1.78 -14.50
CA LEU A 167 9.49 -0.79 -15.09
C LEU A 167 10.97 -1.17 -14.93
N GLY A 168 11.40 -1.61 -13.76
CA GLY A 168 12.82 -1.79 -13.46
C GLY A 168 13.18 -3.05 -12.67
N GLY A 169 12.28 -4.05 -12.63
CA GLY A 169 12.51 -5.29 -11.89
C GLY A 169 12.51 -5.08 -10.36
N ALA A 170 12.99 -6.07 -9.64
CA ALA A 170 12.99 -6.05 -8.18
C ALA A 170 13.73 -4.84 -7.57
N PRO A 171 14.86 -4.34 -8.10
CA PRO A 171 15.52 -3.16 -7.52
C PRO A 171 14.61 -1.93 -7.48
N LEU A 172 13.84 -1.66 -8.53
CA LEU A 172 12.93 -0.52 -8.56
C LEU A 172 11.67 -0.78 -7.69
N GLY A 173 11.25 -2.03 -7.55
CA GLY A 173 10.24 -2.42 -6.58
C GLY A 173 10.67 -2.15 -5.14
N PHE A 174 11.93 -2.46 -4.77
CA PHE A 174 12.49 -2.14 -3.46
C PHE A 174 12.70 -0.65 -3.24
N PHE A 175 13.06 0.11 -4.27
CA PHE A 175 13.06 1.57 -4.25
C PHE A 175 11.71 2.13 -3.78
N TYR A 176 10.64 1.72 -4.45
CA TYR A 176 9.27 2.12 -4.10
C TYR A 176 8.90 1.67 -2.69
N LYS A 177 9.13 0.38 -2.37
CA LYS A 177 8.78 -0.18 -1.06
C LYS A 177 9.50 0.54 0.09
N ALA A 178 10.75 0.95 -0.12
CA ALA A 178 11.51 1.72 0.88
C ALA A 178 10.91 3.11 1.10
N ALA A 179 10.53 3.83 0.04
CA ALA A 179 9.89 5.14 0.15
C ALA A 179 8.54 5.04 0.88
N ASN A 180 7.69 4.10 0.47
CA ASN A 180 6.39 3.86 1.09
C ASN A 180 6.50 3.41 2.57
N THR A 181 7.50 2.57 2.90
CA THR A 181 7.74 2.18 4.30
C THR A 181 8.23 3.36 5.15
N MET A 182 9.02 4.27 4.58
CA MET A 182 9.44 5.48 5.30
C MET A 182 8.25 6.40 5.60
N ASP A 183 7.34 6.60 4.65
CA ASP A 183 6.13 7.37 4.91
C ASP A 183 5.30 6.72 6.02
N SER A 184 5.05 5.42 5.94
CA SER A 184 4.31 4.67 6.96
C SER A 184 4.93 4.76 8.36
N MET A 185 6.26 4.88 8.47
CA MET A 185 6.98 4.94 9.75
C MET A 185 7.20 6.35 10.29
N LEU A 186 7.34 7.35 9.41
CA LEU A 186 7.79 8.69 9.75
C LEU A 186 6.86 9.80 9.26
N GLY A 187 5.91 9.52 8.35
CA GLY A 187 5.04 10.51 7.68
C GLY A 187 3.97 11.15 8.57
N TYR A 188 4.11 11.03 9.90
CA TYR A 188 3.18 11.63 10.85
C TYR A 188 3.32 13.15 10.90
N ILE A 189 2.16 13.85 10.97
CA ILE A 189 2.09 15.31 11.06
C ILE A 189 2.36 15.85 12.47
N GLU A 190 2.55 14.95 13.44
CA GLU A 190 2.73 15.25 14.86
C GLU A 190 4.20 15.09 15.28
N MET A 191 4.56 15.75 16.40
CA MET A 191 5.89 15.56 16.97
C MET A 191 6.02 14.13 17.53
N PRO A 192 7.20 13.49 17.42
CA PRO A 192 8.49 14.03 16.99
C PRO A 192 8.78 13.90 15.48
N TYR A 193 7.82 13.53 14.64
CA TYR A 193 8.03 13.20 13.22
C TYR A 193 7.68 14.32 12.25
N LYS A 194 6.90 15.32 12.68
CA LYS A 194 6.39 16.42 11.84
C LYS A 194 7.40 17.03 10.86
N ASN A 195 8.62 17.25 11.30
CA ASN A 195 9.63 17.89 10.46
C ASN A 195 10.48 16.85 9.71
N ILE A 196 10.98 15.83 10.40
CA ILE A 196 11.88 14.83 9.79
C ILE A 196 11.12 13.93 8.81
N GLY A 197 9.83 13.67 9.04
CA GLY A 197 8.96 12.89 8.16
C GLY A 197 8.44 13.66 6.94
N LEU A 198 8.60 14.99 6.90
CA LEU A 198 8.05 15.81 5.83
C LEU A 198 8.58 15.41 4.44
N VAL A 199 9.89 15.19 4.30
CA VAL A 199 10.49 14.80 3.01
C VAL A 199 10.07 13.37 2.63
N PRO A 200 10.18 12.34 3.51
CA PRO A 200 9.62 11.02 3.24
C PRO A 200 8.17 11.03 2.75
N ALA A 201 7.27 11.73 3.45
CA ALA A 201 5.86 11.82 3.09
C ALA A 201 5.64 12.49 1.71
N LYS A 202 6.36 13.60 1.43
CA LYS A 202 6.25 14.28 0.14
C LYS A 202 6.80 13.45 -1.01
N MET A 203 7.85 12.69 -0.78
CA MET A 203 8.42 11.81 -1.82
C MET A 203 7.50 10.62 -2.10
N ASP A 204 6.85 10.07 -1.07
CA ASP A 204 5.81 9.05 -1.25
C ASP A 204 4.61 9.61 -2.02
N ASP A 205 4.12 10.80 -1.68
CA ASP A 205 3.07 11.50 -2.43
C ASP A 205 3.41 11.63 -3.94
N VAL A 206 4.66 11.96 -4.27
CA VAL A 206 5.13 12.10 -5.66
C VAL A 206 5.20 10.74 -6.36
N LEU A 207 5.76 9.73 -5.70
CA LEU A 207 5.91 8.39 -6.26
C LEU A 207 4.56 7.70 -6.49
N ASN A 208 3.59 7.96 -5.63
CA ASN A 208 2.22 7.43 -5.75
C ASN A 208 1.31 8.25 -6.65
N TYR A 209 1.74 9.42 -7.12
CA TYR A 209 0.86 10.30 -7.90
C TYR A 209 0.29 9.64 -9.16
N ILE A 210 1.11 9.02 -9.98
CA ILE A 210 0.69 8.28 -11.18
C ILE A 210 0.06 6.93 -10.80
N PRO A 211 0.72 6.08 -9.97
CA PRO A 211 0.17 4.78 -9.58
C PRO A 211 -1.25 4.85 -9.01
N ALA A 212 -1.54 5.77 -8.10
CA ALA A 212 -2.85 5.87 -7.46
C ALA A 212 -3.98 6.16 -8.48
N ARG A 213 -3.69 6.97 -9.50
CA ARG A 213 -4.68 7.27 -10.57
C ARG A 213 -4.88 6.09 -11.51
N LEU A 214 -3.80 5.38 -11.86
CA LEU A 214 -3.89 4.14 -12.62
C LEU A 214 -4.64 3.08 -11.83
N SER A 215 -4.36 2.95 -10.52
CA SER A 215 -5.07 2.04 -9.61
C SER A 215 -6.57 2.33 -9.58
N ALA A 216 -6.96 3.60 -9.48
CA ALA A 216 -8.36 4.00 -9.49
C ALA A 216 -9.07 3.61 -10.80
N LEU A 217 -8.44 3.84 -11.95
CA LEU A 217 -9.01 3.48 -13.26
C LEU A 217 -9.10 1.96 -13.46
N LEU A 218 -8.06 1.22 -13.02
CA LEU A 218 -8.06 -0.24 -13.08
C LEU A 218 -9.07 -0.84 -12.11
N MET A 219 -9.23 -0.27 -10.92
CA MET A 219 -10.25 -0.66 -9.94
C MET A 219 -11.66 -0.42 -10.48
N LEU A 220 -11.89 0.70 -11.16
CA LEU A 220 -13.17 0.98 -11.81
C LEU A 220 -13.48 -0.05 -12.90
N ALA A 221 -12.50 -0.37 -13.74
CA ALA A 221 -12.65 -1.41 -14.78
C ALA A 221 -12.90 -2.80 -14.16
N ALA A 222 -12.17 -3.15 -13.10
CA ALA A 222 -12.37 -4.38 -12.34
C ALA A 222 -13.78 -4.46 -11.74
N GLY A 223 -14.25 -3.36 -11.15
CA GLY A 223 -15.61 -3.25 -10.60
C GLY A 223 -16.69 -3.47 -11.68
N ALA A 224 -16.49 -2.89 -12.87
CA ALA A 224 -17.39 -3.12 -14.02
C ALA A 224 -17.43 -4.59 -14.44
N LEU A 225 -16.27 -5.26 -14.51
CA LEU A 225 -16.18 -6.69 -14.82
C LEU A 225 -16.83 -7.59 -13.74
N LEU A 226 -16.83 -7.15 -12.50
CA LEU A 226 -17.49 -7.83 -11.38
C LEU A 226 -19.00 -7.51 -11.28
N GLY A 227 -19.56 -6.71 -12.20
CA GLY A 227 -20.97 -6.33 -12.18
C GLY A 227 -21.34 -5.30 -11.10
N MET A 228 -20.36 -4.58 -10.55
CA MET A 228 -20.58 -3.49 -9.60
C MET A 228 -21.01 -2.20 -10.32
N ASP A 229 -21.54 -1.23 -9.57
CA ASP A 229 -21.99 0.06 -10.15
C ASP A 229 -20.81 0.96 -10.58
N ALA A 230 -20.22 0.65 -11.74
CA ALA A 230 -19.12 1.42 -12.31
C ALA A 230 -19.52 2.87 -12.64
N LYS A 231 -20.79 3.14 -12.96
CA LYS A 231 -21.28 4.50 -13.21
C LYS A 231 -21.23 5.34 -11.93
N ASN A 232 -21.68 4.79 -10.82
CA ASN A 232 -21.58 5.43 -9.52
C ASN A 232 -20.11 5.53 -9.07
N GLY A 233 -19.30 4.46 -9.27
CA GLY A 233 -17.85 4.48 -9.00
C GLY A 233 -17.15 5.64 -9.70
N TRP A 234 -17.39 5.84 -10.99
CA TRP A 234 -16.86 6.97 -11.74
C TRP A 234 -17.34 8.33 -11.23
N ARG A 235 -18.65 8.45 -10.90
CA ARG A 235 -19.25 9.67 -10.36
C ARG A 235 -18.60 10.08 -9.05
N ILE A 236 -18.47 9.14 -8.11
CA ILE A 236 -17.87 9.37 -6.80
C ILE A 236 -16.38 9.70 -6.94
N TRP A 237 -15.63 8.94 -7.74
CA TRP A 237 -14.22 9.24 -7.99
C TRP A 237 -14.01 10.67 -8.51
N ARG A 238 -14.78 11.12 -9.47
CA ARG A 238 -14.66 12.50 -9.98
C ARG A 238 -14.94 13.56 -8.94
N ARG A 239 -15.88 13.30 -8.03
CA ARG A 239 -16.29 14.22 -6.97
C ARG A 239 -15.32 14.22 -5.79
N ASP A 240 -14.95 13.03 -5.28
CA ASP A 240 -14.37 12.86 -3.94
C ASP A 240 -12.88 12.48 -3.94
N ARG A 241 -12.26 12.23 -5.10
CA ARG A 241 -10.85 11.81 -5.21
C ARG A 241 -9.82 12.76 -4.57
N ARG A 242 -10.24 13.89 -4.04
CA ARG A 242 -9.40 14.88 -3.35
C ARG A 242 -9.81 15.07 -1.88
N ASN A 243 -10.74 14.25 -1.38
CA ASN A 243 -11.26 14.34 -0.03
C ASN A 243 -10.38 13.56 0.97
N HIS A 244 -9.07 13.68 0.84
CA HIS A 244 -8.10 13.10 1.77
C HIS A 244 -6.89 14.03 1.91
N ALA A 245 -6.17 13.94 3.05
CA ALA A 245 -4.96 14.72 3.29
C ALA A 245 -3.82 14.36 2.30
N SER A 246 -3.64 13.06 2.01
CA SER A 246 -2.80 12.61 0.90
C SER A 246 -3.53 12.82 -0.43
N PRO A 247 -2.86 13.29 -1.48
CA PRO A 247 -3.44 13.46 -2.81
C PRO A 247 -3.74 12.12 -3.52
N ASN A 248 -3.36 11.00 -2.90
CA ASN A 248 -3.35 9.66 -3.49
C ASN A 248 -4.39 8.71 -2.88
N SER A 249 -4.57 8.68 -1.56
CA SER A 249 -5.42 7.71 -0.85
C SER A 249 -6.87 7.73 -1.33
N ALA A 250 -7.48 8.93 -1.46
CA ALA A 250 -8.85 9.04 -1.92
C ALA A 250 -9.06 8.61 -3.39
N GLN A 251 -8.02 8.33 -4.17
CA GLN A 251 -8.19 7.87 -5.56
C GLN A 251 -8.89 6.51 -5.60
N THR A 252 -8.37 5.53 -4.90
CA THR A 252 -8.94 4.17 -4.83
C THR A 252 -10.09 4.06 -3.84
N GLU A 253 -10.02 4.77 -2.70
CA GLU A 253 -11.12 4.79 -1.73
C GLU A 253 -12.42 5.31 -2.34
N SER A 254 -12.37 6.39 -3.12
CA SER A 254 -13.56 6.96 -3.75
C SER A 254 -14.17 6.05 -4.82
N VAL A 255 -13.32 5.34 -5.59
CA VAL A 255 -13.80 4.32 -6.53
C VAL A 255 -14.49 3.19 -5.77
N CYS A 256 -13.84 2.66 -4.73
CA CYS A 256 -14.38 1.56 -3.92
C CYS A 256 -15.71 1.95 -3.26
N ALA A 257 -15.77 3.12 -2.63
CA ALA A 257 -16.99 3.66 -2.03
C ALA A 257 -18.15 3.74 -3.05
N GLY A 258 -17.86 4.26 -4.24
CA GLY A 258 -18.85 4.38 -5.31
C GLY A 258 -19.31 3.04 -5.88
N LEU A 259 -18.38 2.10 -6.10
CA LEU A 259 -18.68 0.75 -6.61
C LEU A 259 -19.55 -0.05 -5.62
N LEU A 260 -19.30 0.10 -4.30
CA LEU A 260 -20.04 -0.57 -3.26
C LEU A 260 -21.35 0.18 -2.87
N GLY A 261 -21.49 1.46 -3.23
CA GLY A 261 -22.63 2.29 -2.85
C GLY A 261 -22.65 2.63 -1.36
N VAL A 262 -21.48 2.74 -0.74
CA VAL A 262 -21.31 3.02 0.69
C VAL A 262 -20.53 4.30 0.92
N ARG A 263 -20.59 4.82 2.14
CA ARG A 263 -19.83 5.98 2.58
C ARG A 263 -18.64 5.55 3.43
N LEU A 264 -17.44 5.98 3.04
CA LEU A 264 -16.18 5.74 3.72
C LEU A 264 -15.62 7.02 4.34
N ALA A 265 -14.46 6.92 5.01
CA ALA A 265 -13.78 8.01 5.71
C ALA A 265 -14.64 8.65 6.81
N GLY A 266 -14.53 9.97 7.01
CA GLY A 266 -15.13 10.68 8.14
C GLY A 266 -14.15 10.79 9.31
N ASP A 267 -14.64 11.37 10.39
CA ASP A 267 -13.85 11.67 11.58
C ASP A 267 -13.19 10.43 12.18
N ALA A 268 -11.95 10.56 12.64
CA ALA A 268 -11.21 9.47 13.27
C ALA A 268 -10.33 9.99 14.42
N TYR A 269 -10.09 9.16 15.43
CA TYR A 269 -9.19 9.46 16.52
C TYR A 269 -7.79 8.92 16.24
N TYR A 270 -6.77 9.74 16.54
CA TYR A 270 -5.37 9.38 16.50
C TYR A 270 -4.71 9.86 17.79
N HIS A 271 -4.14 8.93 18.56
CA HIS A 271 -3.53 9.22 19.87
C HIS A 271 -4.46 10.00 20.83
N GLY A 272 -5.75 9.70 20.79
CA GLY A 272 -6.79 10.36 21.60
C GLY A 272 -7.27 11.70 21.05
N GLU A 273 -6.73 12.21 19.94
CA GLU A 273 -7.16 13.47 19.32
C GLU A 273 -8.11 13.22 18.15
N LEU A 274 -9.19 14.00 18.06
CA LEU A 274 -10.16 13.92 16.98
C LEU A 274 -9.68 14.66 15.74
N HIS A 275 -9.46 13.92 14.67
CA HIS A 275 -9.15 14.45 13.35
C HIS A 275 -10.40 14.47 12.48
N LYS A 276 -10.88 15.67 12.16
CA LYS A 276 -12.02 15.85 11.25
C LYS A 276 -11.59 15.57 9.82
N LYS A 277 -12.28 14.66 9.17
CA LYS A 277 -12.03 14.26 7.78
C LYS A 277 -13.35 14.29 6.98
N PRO A 278 -13.30 14.75 5.72
CA PRO A 278 -14.48 14.67 4.87
C PRO A 278 -14.85 13.21 4.61
N TYR A 279 -16.14 12.97 4.42
CA TYR A 279 -16.61 11.66 3.95
C TYR A 279 -16.28 11.47 2.46
N ILE A 280 -16.14 10.20 2.06
CA ILE A 280 -15.94 9.74 0.69
C ILE A 280 -17.08 8.81 0.31
N GLY A 281 -17.76 9.08 -0.80
CA GLY A 281 -18.93 8.32 -1.25
C GLY A 281 -20.23 8.81 -0.68
N ASP A 282 -21.31 8.16 -1.12
CA ASP A 282 -22.67 8.38 -0.66
C ASP A 282 -23.18 7.13 0.05
N ALA A 283 -23.94 7.30 1.13
CA ALA A 283 -24.60 6.19 1.80
C ALA A 283 -25.88 5.79 1.03
N LEU A 284 -25.72 5.17 -0.15
CA LEU A 284 -26.85 4.62 -0.90
C LEU A 284 -27.45 3.40 -0.20
N ARG A 285 -26.66 2.73 0.58
CA ARG A 285 -27.01 1.70 1.56
C ARG A 285 -26.10 1.80 2.78
N GLU A 286 -26.46 1.16 3.83
CA GLU A 286 -25.60 1.00 4.99
C GLU A 286 -24.45 0.03 4.67
N ILE A 287 -23.26 0.29 5.25
CA ILE A 287 -22.13 -0.63 5.12
C ILE A 287 -22.41 -1.90 5.91
N GLU A 288 -22.00 -3.03 5.39
CA GLU A 288 -22.20 -4.35 6.02
C GLU A 288 -20.92 -5.16 6.02
N TYR A 289 -20.78 -6.14 6.90
CA TYR A 289 -19.55 -6.93 7.04
C TYR A 289 -19.10 -7.58 5.73
N GLU A 290 -20.06 -7.95 4.86
CA GLU A 290 -19.83 -8.50 3.52
C GLU A 290 -19.11 -7.55 2.58
N ASP A 291 -19.00 -6.26 2.90
CA ASP A 291 -18.23 -5.32 2.09
C ASP A 291 -16.72 -5.55 2.20
N ILE A 292 -16.25 -6.17 3.30
CA ILE A 292 -14.85 -6.59 3.42
C ILE A 292 -14.49 -7.64 2.35
N PRO A 293 -15.17 -8.80 2.25
CA PRO A 293 -14.89 -9.75 1.17
C PRO A 293 -15.23 -9.22 -0.24
N ARG A 294 -16.17 -8.27 -0.40
CA ARG A 294 -16.41 -7.58 -1.69
C ARG A 294 -15.22 -6.73 -2.10
N ALA A 295 -14.67 -5.93 -1.17
CA ALA A 295 -13.44 -5.16 -1.39
C ALA A 295 -12.23 -6.08 -1.69
N GLY A 296 -12.12 -7.22 -1.02
CA GLY A 296 -11.13 -8.25 -1.30
C GLY A 296 -11.22 -8.82 -2.72
N ARG A 297 -12.44 -9.10 -3.22
CA ARG A 297 -12.66 -9.54 -4.62
C ARG A 297 -12.27 -8.44 -5.61
N LEU A 298 -12.61 -7.19 -5.31
CA LEU A 298 -12.24 -6.04 -6.11
C LEU A 298 -10.73 -5.85 -6.17
N LEU A 299 -10.02 -6.02 -5.05
CA LEU A 299 -8.56 -6.01 -4.97
C LEU A 299 -7.94 -7.04 -5.93
N TYR A 300 -8.38 -8.31 -5.87
CA TYR A 300 -7.83 -9.37 -6.73
C TYR A 300 -8.08 -9.11 -8.21
N ALA A 301 -9.29 -8.69 -8.59
CA ALA A 301 -9.61 -8.36 -9.96
C ALA A 301 -8.78 -7.17 -10.47
N THR A 302 -8.59 -6.15 -9.63
CA THR A 302 -7.75 -4.99 -9.95
C THR A 302 -6.29 -5.38 -10.12
N ALA A 303 -5.76 -6.23 -9.23
CA ALA A 303 -4.39 -6.73 -9.32
C ALA A 303 -4.16 -7.56 -10.60
N ALA A 304 -5.12 -8.42 -10.96
CA ALA A 304 -5.03 -9.22 -12.19
C ALA A 304 -5.02 -8.33 -13.45
N LEU A 305 -5.91 -7.34 -13.53
CA LEU A 305 -5.92 -6.36 -14.64
C LEU A 305 -4.62 -5.56 -14.70
N SER A 306 -4.08 -5.17 -13.56
CA SER A 306 -2.81 -4.45 -13.46
C SER A 306 -1.65 -5.29 -13.98
N LEU A 307 -1.60 -6.57 -13.61
CA LEU A 307 -0.58 -7.51 -14.10
C LEU A 307 -0.64 -7.66 -15.63
N VAL A 308 -1.84 -7.80 -16.20
CA VAL A 308 -2.01 -7.89 -17.66
C VAL A 308 -1.54 -6.62 -18.33
N LEU A 309 -1.96 -5.45 -17.85
CA LEU A 309 -1.59 -4.15 -18.44
C LEU A 309 -0.08 -3.90 -18.33
N PHE A 310 0.50 -4.00 -17.13
CA PHE A 310 1.91 -3.71 -16.91
C PHE A 310 2.83 -4.76 -17.54
N GLY A 311 2.37 -6.03 -17.55
CA GLY A 311 3.05 -7.10 -18.26
C GLY A 311 3.09 -6.88 -19.77
N ALA A 312 1.97 -6.47 -20.37
CA ALA A 312 1.90 -6.14 -21.79
C ALA A 312 2.79 -4.94 -22.14
N VAL A 313 2.75 -3.86 -21.35
CA VAL A 313 3.62 -2.69 -21.53
C VAL A 313 5.09 -3.11 -21.45
N ARG A 314 5.47 -3.90 -20.44
CA ARG A 314 6.85 -4.39 -20.30
C ARG A 314 7.27 -5.27 -21.47
N PHE A 315 6.38 -6.16 -21.93
CA PHE A 315 6.66 -7.01 -23.08
C PHE A 315 6.96 -6.18 -24.33
N LEU A 316 6.14 -5.17 -24.62
CA LEU A 316 6.33 -4.27 -25.76
C LEU A 316 7.62 -3.43 -25.67
N LEU A 317 8.06 -3.06 -24.45
CA LEU A 317 9.30 -2.31 -24.24
C LEU A 317 10.58 -3.16 -24.42
N VAL A 318 10.47 -4.49 -24.41
CA VAL A 318 11.63 -5.43 -24.47
C VAL A 318 11.73 -6.12 -25.83
N MET A 319 10.68 -6.04 -26.67
CA MET A 319 10.73 -6.43 -28.08
C MET A 319 11.38 -5.35 -28.92
#